data_487f457373e763beb3aa7666094558eb
#
_entry.id   487f457373e763beb3aa7666094558eb
#
_cell.length_a   1.000
_cell.length_b   1.000
_cell.length_c   1.000
_cell.angle_alpha   90.00
_cell.angle_beta   90.00
_cell.angle_gamma   90.00
#
_symmetry.space_group_name_H-M   'P 1'
#
loop_
_entity.id
_entity.type
_entity.pdbx_description
1 polymer ?
#
loop_
_entity_poly.entity_id
_entity_poly.type
_entity_poly.pdbx_seq_one_letter_code
_entity_poly.pdbx_strand_id
1 'polypeptide(L)'
;MKKLFSLMLACLLLFSLSACRREKQIVGDEKPVIYLYPEQETDVRVTLDLAGELTCAYPAYGDGWSVRAAPDGTLTDEDGQTYNYLYWEGTDSAEYDLSHGFCVAGSDTAAFLENALRDLGLTRKEANEFIV
;
A
#
# COMPACT_ATOMS: atom_id res chain seq x y z
N MET A 1 -40.61 -37.09 24.37
CA MET A 1 -39.67 -36.11 24.95
C MET A 1 -38.22 -36.31 24.43
N LYS A 2 -37.64 -37.51 24.48
CA LYS A 2 -36.23 -37.75 24.04
C LYS A 2 -35.98 -37.42 22.57
N LYS A 3 -36.91 -37.72 21.67
CA LYS A 3 -36.78 -37.41 20.20
C LYS A 3 -36.86 -35.93 19.91
N LEU A 4 -37.66 -35.16 20.63
CA LEU A 4 -37.75 -33.71 20.50
C LEU A 4 -36.48 -33.00 20.96
N PHE A 5 -35.89 -33.48 22.08
CA PHE A 5 -34.64 -32.98 22.62
C PHE A 5 -33.45 -33.25 21.70
N SER A 6 -33.41 -34.43 21.06
CA SER A 6 -32.37 -34.78 20.07
C SER A 6 -32.47 -33.93 18.82
N LEU A 7 -33.69 -33.60 18.34
CA LEU A 7 -33.91 -32.75 17.21
C LEU A 7 -33.48 -31.31 17.47
N MET A 8 -33.81 -30.79 18.67
CA MET A 8 -33.42 -29.45 19.09
C MET A 8 -31.90 -29.28 19.22
N LEU A 9 -31.22 -30.32 19.76
CA LEU A 9 -29.74 -30.31 19.86
C LEU A 9 -29.07 -30.37 18.48
N ALA A 10 -29.61 -31.13 17.54
CA ALA A 10 -29.11 -31.18 16.16
C ALA A 10 -29.28 -29.84 15.44
N CYS A 11 -30.40 -29.16 15.63
CA CYS A 11 -30.60 -27.81 15.08
C CYS A 11 -29.64 -26.77 15.67
N LEU A 12 -29.37 -26.83 16.99
CA LEU A 12 -28.39 -25.94 17.63
C LEU A 12 -26.97 -26.14 17.08
N LEU A 13 -26.57 -27.38 16.81
CA LEU A 13 -25.26 -27.70 16.22
C LEU A 13 -25.15 -27.24 14.76
N LEU A 14 -26.23 -27.25 13.98
CA LEU A 14 -26.25 -26.75 12.62
C LEU A 14 -26.17 -25.22 12.56
N PHE A 15 -26.74 -24.49 13.54
CA PHE A 15 -26.63 -23.04 13.63
C PHE A 15 -25.23 -22.58 14.04
N SER A 16 -24.49 -23.35 14.85
CA SER A 16 -23.12 -23.01 15.25
C SER A 16 -22.09 -23.15 14.11
N LEU A 17 -22.36 -23.95 13.10
CA LEU A 17 -21.50 -24.09 11.92
C LEU A 17 -21.64 -22.96 10.90
N SER A 18 -22.71 -22.17 10.99
CA SER A 18 -22.92 -21.01 10.09
C SER A 18 -22.24 -19.73 10.57
N ALA A 19 -21.61 -19.73 11.76
CA ALA A 19 -20.99 -18.55 12.36
C ALA A 19 -19.56 -18.27 11.85
N CYS A 20 -18.95 -19.17 11.07
CA CYS A 20 -17.69 -18.89 10.38
C CYS A 20 -17.96 -18.10 9.07
N ARG A 21 -18.51 -16.89 9.20
CA ARG A 21 -18.39 -15.90 8.14
C ARG A 21 -16.92 -15.49 8.14
N ARG A 22 -16.17 -15.95 7.13
CA ARG A 22 -14.86 -15.38 6.82
C ARG A 22 -15.11 -13.90 6.57
N GLU A 23 -14.86 -13.07 7.58
CA GLU A 23 -14.67 -11.65 7.34
C GLU A 23 -13.53 -11.57 6.32
N LYS A 24 -13.78 -10.96 5.17
CA LYS A 24 -12.70 -10.53 4.27
C LYS A 24 -11.84 -9.64 5.15
N GLN A 25 -10.62 -10.09 5.50
CA GLN A 25 -9.65 -9.20 6.09
C GLN A 25 -9.46 -8.08 5.07
N ILE A 26 -9.88 -6.89 5.45
CA ILE A 26 -9.40 -5.68 4.83
C ILE A 26 -7.92 -5.70 5.13
N VAL A 27 -7.13 -5.99 4.12
CA VAL A 27 -5.67 -5.95 4.19
C VAL A 27 -5.33 -4.48 4.41
N GLY A 28 -4.87 -4.16 5.57
CA GLY A 28 -4.39 -2.93 6.15
C GLY A 28 -4.62 -1.58 5.45
N ASP A 29 -4.64 -0.52 6.23
CA ASP A 29 -4.57 0.85 5.71
C ASP A 29 -3.25 1.02 4.97
N GLU A 30 -3.30 1.29 3.67
CA GLU A 30 -2.13 1.63 2.87
C GLU A 30 -1.71 3.07 3.18
N LYS A 31 -0.39 3.29 3.38
CA LYS A 31 0.20 4.61 3.68
C LYS A 31 1.49 4.85 2.91
N PRO A 32 1.52 4.64 1.61
CA PRO A 32 2.74 4.83 0.85
C PRO A 32 3.05 6.29 0.58
N VAL A 33 4.32 6.54 0.30
CA VAL A 33 4.82 7.79 -0.28
C VAL A 33 5.39 7.51 -1.66
N ILE A 34 5.23 8.45 -2.60
CA ILE A 34 5.72 8.34 -3.97
C ILE A 34 6.82 9.38 -4.15
N TYR A 35 8.04 8.92 -4.38
CA TYR A 35 9.18 9.73 -4.76
C TYR A 35 9.38 9.67 -6.28
N LEU A 36 9.72 10.78 -6.89
CA LEU A 36 9.99 10.87 -8.33
C LEU A 36 11.41 11.45 -8.55
N TYR A 37 12.28 10.69 -9.17
CA TYR A 37 13.68 11.07 -9.47
C TYR A 37 13.97 10.92 -10.95
N PRO A 38 13.46 11.82 -11.81
CA PRO A 38 13.75 11.77 -13.25
C PRO A 38 15.19 12.18 -13.53
N GLU A 39 15.77 11.70 -14.65
CA GLU A 39 17.11 12.11 -15.11
C GLU A 39 17.20 13.61 -15.47
N GLN A 40 16.07 14.21 -15.87
CA GLN A 40 15.93 15.63 -16.18
C GLN A 40 14.57 16.12 -15.70
N GLU A 41 14.43 17.43 -15.52
CA GLU A 41 13.16 18.04 -15.13
C GLU A 41 12.05 17.63 -16.10
N THR A 42 10.96 17.07 -15.55
CA THR A 42 9.90 16.42 -16.32
C THR A 42 8.54 16.71 -15.72
N ASP A 43 7.56 17.06 -16.55
CA ASP A 43 6.16 17.13 -16.12
C ASP A 43 5.60 15.71 -16.00
N VAL A 44 5.06 15.39 -14.83
CA VAL A 44 4.58 14.06 -14.47
C VAL A 44 3.13 14.14 -13.99
N ARG A 45 2.28 13.25 -14.49
CA ARG A 45 0.95 13.01 -13.92
C ARG A 45 0.94 11.66 -13.23
N VAL A 46 0.51 11.65 -11.96
CA VAL A 46 0.39 10.44 -11.14
C VAL A 46 -1.08 10.18 -10.83
N THR A 47 -1.55 8.98 -11.14
CA THR A 47 -2.90 8.52 -10.81
C THR A 47 -2.82 7.22 -10.01
N LEU A 48 -3.75 7.05 -9.08
CA LEU A 48 -3.87 5.84 -8.27
C LEU A 48 -4.93 4.92 -8.89
N ASP A 49 -4.61 3.64 -8.98
CA ASP A 49 -5.55 2.56 -9.32
C ASP A 49 -5.77 1.73 -8.07
N LEU A 50 -6.86 2.01 -7.35
CA LEU A 50 -7.18 1.38 -6.07
C LEU A 50 -8.43 0.50 -6.21
N ALA A 51 -8.35 -0.72 -5.72
CA ALA A 51 -9.52 -1.59 -5.53
C ALA A 51 -10.25 -1.28 -4.20
N GLY A 52 -10.25 -0.02 -3.77
CA GLY A 52 -10.76 0.45 -2.50
C GLY A 52 -11.08 1.93 -2.47
N GLU A 53 -10.87 2.58 -1.35
CA GLU A 53 -11.22 3.98 -1.12
C GLU A 53 -9.98 4.78 -0.71
N LEU A 54 -9.76 5.93 -1.36
CA LEU A 54 -8.74 6.90 -0.95
C LEU A 54 -9.28 7.69 0.26
N THR A 55 -8.59 7.61 1.40
CA THR A 55 -9.02 8.25 2.65
C THR A 55 -8.28 9.54 2.96
N CYS A 56 -7.03 9.67 2.51
CA CYS A 56 -6.22 10.87 2.68
C CYS A 56 -5.23 11.01 1.51
N ALA A 57 -4.92 12.25 1.13
CA ALA A 57 -3.85 12.54 0.16
C ALA A 57 -3.23 13.90 0.42
N TYR A 58 -1.91 14.02 0.23
CA TYR A 58 -1.19 15.28 0.32
C TYR A 58 -0.04 15.34 -0.71
N PRO A 59 0.02 16.39 -1.56
CA PRO A 59 -1.02 17.42 -1.75
C PRO A 59 -2.39 16.85 -2.13
N ALA A 60 -3.43 17.68 -2.20
CA ALA A 60 -4.76 17.22 -2.54
C ALA A 60 -4.77 16.48 -3.89
N TYR A 61 -5.39 15.29 -3.92
CA TYR A 61 -5.31 14.39 -5.08
C TYR A 61 -6.16 14.84 -6.26
N GLY A 62 -7.39 15.33 -5.99
CA GLY A 62 -8.35 15.66 -7.04
C GLY A 62 -8.66 14.44 -7.93
N ASP A 63 -8.32 14.54 -9.21
CA ASP A 63 -8.38 13.46 -10.22
C ASP A 63 -6.99 12.93 -10.59
N GLY A 64 -5.98 13.23 -9.80
CA GLY A 64 -4.57 12.89 -9.97
C GLY A 64 -3.66 14.07 -9.65
N TRP A 65 -2.40 13.78 -9.33
CA TRP A 65 -1.39 14.83 -9.18
C TRP A 65 -0.76 15.18 -10.52
N SER A 66 -0.63 16.46 -10.80
CA SER A 66 0.17 17.00 -11.90
C SER A 66 1.29 17.81 -11.31
N VAL A 67 2.52 17.37 -11.46
CA VAL A 67 3.69 18.01 -10.88
C VAL A 67 4.85 18.05 -11.88
N ARG A 68 5.71 19.03 -11.73
CA ARG A 68 7.02 19.06 -12.36
C ARG A 68 8.03 18.45 -11.39
N ALA A 69 8.60 17.32 -11.76
CA ALA A 69 9.61 16.62 -10.98
C ALA A 69 11.02 17.01 -11.42
N ALA A 70 11.86 17.38 -10.46
CA ALA A 70 13.27 17.69 -10.70
C ALA A 70 14.15 16.47 -10.34
N PRO A 71 15.40 16.38 -10.88
CA PRO A 71 16.32 15.29 -10.59
C PRO A 71 16.70 15.14 -9.11
N ASP A 72 16.59 16.20 -8.33
CA ASP A 72 16.86 16.18 -6.89
C ASP A 72 15.68 15.65 -6.05
N GLY A 73 14.56 15.32 -6.70
CA GLY A 73 13.33 14.84 -6.07
C GLY A 73 12.33 15.94 -5.71
N THR A 74 12.65 17.20 -5.97
CA THR A 74 11.71 18.30 -5.75
C THR A 74 10.54 18.20 -6.72
N LEU A 75 9.32 18.23 -6.22
CA LEU A 75 8.08 18.25 -6.98
C LEU A 75 7.45 19.63 -6.87
N THR A 76 7.09 20.23 -7.99
CA THR A 76 6.44 21.56 -8.03
C THR A 76 5.07 21.41 -8.68
N ASP A 77 4.01 21.87 -8.02
CA ASP A 77 2.66 21.87 -8.58
C ASP A 77 2.39 23.09 -9.48
N GLU A 78 1.17 23.18 -10.02
CA GLU A 78 0.75 24.26 -10.92
C GLU A 78 0.71 25.64 -10.24
N ASP A 79 0.55 25.66 -8.91
CA ASP A 79 0.56 26.88 -8.09
C ASP A 79 1.98 27.29 -7.65
N GLY A 80 3.01 26.53 -8.04
CA GLY A 80 4.41 26.75 -7.70
C GLY A 80 4.76 26.32 -6.27
N GLN A 81 3.91 25.53 -5.60
CA GLN A 81 4.25 24.95 -4.30
C GLN A 81 5.18 23.75 -4.48
N THR A 82 6.08 23.53 -3.53
CA THR A 82 7.07 22.46 -3.63
C THR A 82 6.86 21.39 -2.57
N TYR A 83 7.10 20.15 -2.96
CA TYR A 83 6.95 18.94 -2.14
C TYR A 83 8.15 18.02 -2.35
N ASN A 84 8.43 17.16 -1.36
CA ASN A 84 9.46 16.13 -1.47
C ASN A 84 8.91 14.80 -1.97
N TYR A 85 7.60 14.58 -1.84
CA TYR A 85 6.90 13.34 -2.21
C TYR A 85 5.39 13.62 -2.34
N LEU A 86 4.69 12.66 -2.94
CA LEU A 86 3.23 12.59 -2.92
C LEU A 86 2.82 11.53 -1.91
N TYR A 87 1.91 11.88 -1.01
CA TYR A 87 1.45 11.00 0.06
C TYR A 87 -0.02 10.63 -0.14
N TRP A 88 -0.37 9.38 0.19
CA TRP A 88 -1.76 8.97 0.26
C TRP A 88 -2.00 7.91 1.33
N GLU A 89 -3.24 7.83 1.78
CA GLU A 89 -3.77 6.74 2.59
C GLU A 89 -5.03 6.23 1.94
N GLY A 90 -5.26 4.94 2.03
CA GLY A 90 -6.45 4.32 1.47
C GLY A 90 -6.64 2.91 1.97
N THR A 91 -7.80 2.36 1.66
CA THR A 91 -8.08 0.94 1.83
C THR A 91 -7.92 0.26 0.48
N ASP A 92 -7.33 -0.92 0.47
CA ASP A 92 -7.22 -1.74 -0.73
C ASP A 92 -7.78 -3.14 -0.46
N SER A 93 -8.59 -3.66 -1.38
CA SER A 93 -9.14 -5.01 -1.36
C SER A 93 -8.54 -5.89 -2.45
N ALA A 94 -7.47 -5.45 -3.12
CA ALA A 94 -6.76 -6.23 -4.12
C ALA A 94 -6.16 -7.51 -3.49
N GLU A 95 -6.22 -8.61 -4.24
CA GLU A 95 -5.52 -9.84 -3.88
C GLU A 95 -4.12 -9.81 -4.52
N TYR A 96 -3.09 -9.76 -3.69
CA TYR A 96 -1.70 -9.76 -4.14
C TYR A 96 -1.18 -11.18 -4.30
N ASP A 97 -0.50 -11.47 -5.42
CA ASP A 97 0.22 -12.73 -5.61
C ASP A 97 1.55 -12.71 -4.84
N LEU A 98 1.57 -13.39 -3.70
CA LEU A 98 2.75 -13.54 -2.85
C LEU A 98 3.57 -14.80 -3.16
N SER A 99 3.33 -15.46 -4.27
CA SER A 99 4.09 -16.68 -4.67
C SER A 99 5.51 -16.36 -5.13
N HIS A 100 5.79 -15.10 -5.47
CA HIS A 100 7.10 -14.61 -5.90
C HIS A 100 7.56 -13.48 -4.99
N GLY A 101 8.88 -13.41 -4.74
CA GLY A 101 9.47 -12.37 -3.91
C GLY A 101 10.56 -12.92 -2.99
N PHE A 102 10.83 -12.18 -1.93
CA PHE A 102 11.88 -12.51 -0.98
C PHE A 102 11.28 -12.63 0.42
N CYS A 103 11.76 -13.63 1.18
CA CYS A 103 11.48 -13.76 2.60
C CYS A 103 12.78 -13.49 3.35
N VAL A 104 12.84 -12.36 4.08
CA VAL A 104 14.07 -11.89 4.74
C VAL A 104 13.80 -11.80 6.23
N ALA A 105 14.78 -12.25 7.05
CA ALA A 105 14.70 -12.08 8.49
C ALA A 105 14.72 -10.59 8.86
N GLY A 106 13.94 -10.19 9.89
CA GLY A 106 13.84 -8.78 10.30
C GLY A 106 15.20 -8.14 10.62
N SER A 107 16.15 -8.91 11.19
CA SER A 107 17.52 -8.45 11.45
C SER A 107 18.30 -8.09 10.19
N ASP A 108 17.95 -8.67 9.06
CA ASP A 108 18.71 -8.56 7.81
C ASP A 108 18.04 -7.62 6.80
N THR A 109 16.82 -7.14 7.13
CA THR A 109 15.99 -6.33 6.22
C THR A 109 16.69 -5.08 5.70
N ALA A 110 17.37 -4.32 6.58
CA ALA A 110 18.05 -3.10 6.16
C ALA A 110 19.19 -3.40 5.16
N ALA A 111 20.01 -4.41 5.45
CA ALA A 111 21.11 -4.80 4.56
C ALA A 111 20.58 -5.35 3.21
N PHE A 112 19.50 -6.12 3.25
CA PHE A 112 18.85 -6.61 2.04
C PHE A 112 18.32 -5.44 1.20
N LEU A 113 17.59 -4.48 1.79
CA LEU A 113 17.05 -3.33 1.09
C LEU A 113 18.16 -2.44 0.51
N GLU A 114 19.24 -2.17 1.25
CA GLU A 114 20.38 -1.41 0.73
C GLU A 114 20.97 -2.03 -0.55
N ASN A 115 21.06 -3.37 -0.60
CA ASN A 115 21.53 -4.06 -1.79
C ASN A 115 20.51 -4.05 -2.93
N ALA A 116 19.25 -4.39 -2.66
CA ALA A 116 18.20 -4.44 -3.66
C ALA A 116 17.94 -3.07 -4.31
N LEU A 117 17.88 -2.00 -3.50
CA LEU A 117 17.66 -0.65 -4.00
C LEU A 117 18.84 -0.14 -4.83
N ARG A 118 20.08 -0.48 -4.45
CA ARG A 118 21.26 -0.19 -5.27
C ARG A 118 21.19 -0.91 -6.61
N ASP A 119 20.79 -2.19 -6.63
CA ASP A 119 20.68 -2.98 -7.85
C ASP A 119 19.54 -2.47 -8.76
N LEU A 120 18.53 -1.80 -8.17
CA LEU A 120 17.49 -1.06 -8.88
C LEU A 120 17.94 0.33 -9.35
N GLY A 121 19.16 0.76 -9.04
CA GLY A 121 19.75 2.01 -9.52
C GLY A 121 19.58 3.21 -8.60
N LEU A 122 19.03 3.05 -7.39
CA LEU A 122 18.87 4.14 -6.43
C LEU A 122 20.23 4.57 -5.86
N THR A 123 20.39 5.87 -5.69
CA THR A 123 21.52 6.43 -4.93
C THR A 123 21.41 6.11 -3.43
N ARG A 124 22.49 6.28 -2.70
CA ARG A 124 22.48 6.09 -1.24
C ARG A 124 21.48 7.01 -0.52
N LYS A 125 21.29 8.24 -1.01
CA LYS A 125 20.34 9.19 -0.46
C LYS A 125 18.90 8.70 -0.66
N GLU A 126 18.55 8.31 -1.87
CA GLU A 126 17.22 7.79 -2.22
C GLU A 126 16.89 6.50 -1.48
N ALA A 127 17.87 5.57 -1.40
CA ALA A 127 17.71 4.35 -0.61
C ALA A 127 17.47 4.64 0.89
N ASN A 128 18.10 5.69 1.44
CA ASN A 128 17.87 6.08 2.84
C ASN A 128 16.44 6.61 3.06
N GLU A 129 15.91 7.39 2.14
CA GLU A 129 14.52 7.87 2.20
C GLU A 129 13.51 6.71 2.17
N PHE A 130 13.83 5.64 1.43
CA PHE A 130 12.97 4.46 1.32
C PHE A 130 13.00 3.56 2.58
N ILE A 131 14.17 3.44 3.23
CA ILE A 131 14.39 2.46 4.32
C ILE A 131 13.90 2.97 5.68
N VAL A 132 13.74 4.29 5.89
CA VAL A 132 13.47 4.92 7.21
C VAL A 132 12.00 5.02 7.57
#